data_d174584987cd08e88cb981a020ca66fc
#
_entry.id   d174584987cd08e88cb981a020ca66fc
#
_cell.length_a   1.000
_cell.length_b   1.000
_cell.length_c   1.000
_cell.angle_alpha   90.00
_cell.angle_beta   90.00
_cell.angle_gamma   90.00
#
_symmetry.space_group_name_H-M   'P 1'
#
loop_
_entity.id
_entity.type
_entity.pdbx_description
1 polymer ?
#
loop_
_entity_poly.entity_id
_entity_poly.type
_entity_poly.pdbx_seq_one_letter_code
_entity_poly.pdbx_strand_id
1 'polypeptide(L)'
;EGMDIDEAIRRINLSKECGADYAYVDGIKSMEELEKVSQQAAIPLMVNLNEKGFVGGNVPIEQVKELNFSIGLFPISSMLAASQGMIEVLGALADQGSTLSVRDKMTDPPTRIHRMMGQVSLVEKYTPYYSVP
;
A
#
# COMPACT_ATOMS: atom_id res chain seq x y z
N GLU A 1 23.89 8.52 -5.11
CA GLU A 1 24.04 8.96 -3.70
C GLU A 1 22.76 9.68 -3.35
N GLY A 2 22.11 9.27 -2.24
CA GLY A 2 20.86 9.90 -1.80
C GLY A 2 21.13 11.33 -1.31
N MET A 3 20.08 12.15 -1.33
CA MET A 3 20.12 13.49 -0.78
C MET A 3 20.37 13.43 0.72
N ASP A 4 21.11 14.39 1.26
CA ASP A 4 21.26 14.58 2.68
C ASP A 4 19.90 14.90 3.34
N ILE A 5 19.65 14.35 4.52
CA ILE A 5 18.38 14.50 5.21
C ILE A 5 18.07 15.96 5.55
N ASP A 6 19.08 16.78 5.84
CA ASP A 6 18.91 18.20 6.11
C ASP A 6 18.44 18.97 4.88
N GLU A 7 18.96 18.63 3.71
CA GLU A 7 18.51 19.21 2.46
C GLU A 7 17.08 18.75 2.13
N ALA A 8 16.72 17.51 2.43
CA ALA A 8 15.34 17.03 2.26
C ALA A 8 14.38 17.84 3.15
N ILE A 9 14.70 18.02 4.42
CA ILE A 9 13.91 18.84 5.36
C ILE A 9 13.79 20.29 4.88
N ARG A 10 14.87 20.89 4.44
CA ARG A 10 14.84 22.24 3.87
C ARG A 10 13.86 22.34 2.71
N ARG A 11 13.86 21.37 1.79
CA ARG A 11 12.97 21.34 0.62
C ARG A 11 11.50 21.16 0.99
N ILE A 12 11.18 20.27 1.92
CA ILE A 12 9.79 20.08 2.33
C ILE A 12 9.25 21.31 3.05
N ASN A 13 10.08 22.02 3.83
CA ASN A 13 9.67 23.27 4.47
C ASN A 13 9.45 24.39 3.45
N LEU A 14 10.29 24.47 2.42
CA LEU A 14 10.09 25.40 1.32
C LEU A 14 8.81 25.07 0.51
N SER A 15 8.50 23.79 0.33
CA SER A 15 7.26 23.39 -0.36
C SER A 15 5.99 23.89 0.33
N LYS A 16 6.00 23.95 1.66
CA LYS A 16 4.93 24.57 2.45
C LYS A 16 4.74 26.05 2.09
N GLU A 17 5.82 26.80 1.97
CA GLU A 17 5.76 28.21 1.56
C GLU A 17 5.19 28.38 0.15
N CYS A 18 5.38 27.36 -0.70
CA CYS A 18 4.81 27.29 -2.05
C CYS A 18 3.37 26.76 -2.11
N GLY A 19 2.75 26.47 -0.95
CA GLY A 19 1.34 26.06 -0.87
C GLY A 19 1.09 24.55 -0.88
N ALA A 20 2.10 23.72 -0.59
CA ALA A 20 1.88 22.27 -0.41
C ALA A 20 1.14 22.00 0.91
N ASP A 21 0.19 21.04 0.89
CA ASP A 21 -0.57 20.62 2.07
C ASP A 21 0.13 19.50 2.86
N TYR A 22 0.89 18.64 2.17
CA TYR A 22 1.62 17.51 2.72
C TYR A 22 2.99 17.40 2.08
N ALA A 23 3.93 16.81 2.82
CA ALA A 23 5.24 16.46 2.28
C ALA A 23 5.56 14.99 2.49
N TYR A 24 6.40 14.47 1.62
CA TYR A 24 6.89 13.11 1.64
C TYR A 24 8.41 13.11 1.48
N VAL A 25 9.09 12.36 2.34
CA VAL A 25 10.53 12.12 2.24
C VAL A 25 10.75 10.64 1.96
N ASP A 26 11.28 10.34 0.79
CA ASP A 26 11.62 8.97 0.41
C ASP A 26 13.02 8.58 0.88
N GLY A 27 13.19 7.28 1.11
CA GLY A 27 14.50 6.70 1.37
C GLY A 27 15.05 6.97 2.77
N ILE A 28 14.22 7.21 3.78
CA ILE A 28 14.63 7.26 5.19
C ILE A 28 15.24 5.92 5.59
N LYS A 29 16.44 5.96 6.19
CA LYS A 29 17.28 4.78 6.45
C LYS A 29 17.48 4.45 7.92
N SER A 30 17.09 5.34 8.83
CA SER A 30 17.28 5.14 10.27
C SER A 30 16.18 5.80 11.09
N MET A 31 16.05 5.40 12.36
CA MET A 31 15.15 6.07 13.31
C MET A 31 15.55 7.51 13.53
N GLU A 32 16.84 7.80 13.61
CA GLU A 32 17.35 9.15 13.77
C GLU A 32 16.91 10.08 12.64
N GLU A 33 16.99 9.62 11.39
CA GLU A 33 16.48 10.38 10.24
C GLU A 33 14.95 10.56 10.30
N LEU A 34 14.21 9.51 10.68
CA LEU A 34 12.76 9.55 10.80
C LEU A 34 12.31 10.56 11.85
N GLU A 35 12.92 10.51 13.04
CA GLU A 35 12.67 11.45 14.14
C GLU A 35 13.05 12.88 13.77
N LYS A 36 14.18 13.06 13.11
CA LYS A 36 14.65 14.37 12.66
C LYS A 36 13.69 15.02 11.68
N VAL A 37 13.20 14.26 10.69
CA VAL A 37 12.18 14.73 9.73
C VAL A 37 10.90 15.09 10.47
N SER A 38 10.44 14.23 11.37
CA SER A 38 9.24 14.45 12.16
C SER A 38 9.29 15.73 12.99
N GLN A 39 10.43 16.01 13.62
CA GLN A 39 10.61 17.16 14.51
C GLN A 39 10.81 18.49 13.77
N GLN A 40 11.43 18.45 12.60
CA GLN A 40 11.86 19.65 11.88
C GLN A 40 10.98 20.01 10.68
N ALA A 41 10.08 19.14 10.27
CA ALA A 41 9.13 19.44 9.20
C ALA A 41 8.05 20.40 9.70
N ALA A 42 7.88 21.49 8.98
CA ALA A 42 6.84 22.49 9.26
C ALA A 42 5.49 22.19 8.60
N ILE A 43 5.35 21.02 7.99
CA ILE A 43 4.21 20.58 7.18
C ILE A 43 3.81 19.16 7.59
N PRO A 44 2.50 18.77 7.51
CA PRO A 44 2.09 17.40 7.73
C PRO A 44 2.84 16.42 6.83
N LEU A 45 3.20 15.27 7.39
CA LEU A 45 4.08 14.32 6.73
C LEU A 45 3.34 13.06 6.28
N MET A 46 3.74 12.57 5.14
CA MET A 46 3.47 11.24 4.62
C MET A 46 4.69 10.34 4.79
N VAL A 47 4.47 9.08 5.13
CA VAL A 47 5.54 8.08 5.24
C VAL A 47 5.24 6.85 4.42
N ASN A 48 6.28 6.29 3.82
CA ASN A 48 6.21 5.08 3.02
C ASN A 48 6.53 3.85 3.89
N LEU A 49 5.53 3.00 4.10
CA LEU A 49 5.60 1.75 4.86
C LEU A 49 5.88 0.58 3.89
N ASN A 50 6.99 0.67 3.17
CA ASN A 50 7.43 -0.37 2.25
C ASN A 50 8.08 -1.52 3.03
N GLU A 51 7.62 -2.75 2.82
CA GLU A 51 8.07 -3.97 3.52
C GLU A 51 9.57 -4.23 3.40
N LYS A 52 10.21 -3.73 2.34
CA LYS A 52 11.67 -3.81 2.13
C LYS A 52 12.41 -2.53 2.52
N GLY A 53 11.70 -1.47 2.85
CA GLY A 53 12.26 -0.21 3.33
C GLY A 53 12.53 -0.24 4.84
N PHE A 54 13.33 0.71 5.31
CA PHE A 54 13.61 0.82 6.74
C PHE A 54 12.32 1.01 7.55
N VAL A 55 11.48 1.95 7.18
CA VAL A 55 10.27 2.29 7.97
C VAL A 55 9.25 1.16 7.94
N GLY A 56 8.89 0.63 6.78
CA GLY A 56 7.89 -0.43 6.68
C GLY A 56 8.37 -1.82 7.12
N GLY A 57 9.68 -2.08 7.04
CA GLY A 57 10.28 -3.37 7.42
C GLY A 57 10.68 -3.47 8.89
N ASN A 58 11.02 -2.34 9.53
CA ASN A 58 11.61 -2.33 10.87
C ASN A 58 10.87 -1.44 11.88
N VAL A 59 9.99 -0.55 11.45
CA VAL A 59 9.29 0.39 12.32
C VAL A 59 7.80 0.08 12.35
N PRO A 60 7.24 -0.32 13.50
CA PRO A 60 5.80 -0.52 13.66
C PRO A 60 5.01 0.75 13.42
N ILE A 61 3.78 0.62 12.92
CA ILE A 61 2.93 1.78 12.63
C ILE A 61 2.57 2.58 13.88
N GLU A 62 2.51 1.93 15.03
CA GLU A 62 2.27 2.59 16.32
C GLU A 62 3.37 3.60 16.63
N GLN A 63 4.62 3.23 16.39
CA GLN A 63 5.76 4.13 16.57
C GLN A 63 5.75 5.28 15.55
N VAL A 64 5.34 5.00 14.31
CA VAL A 64 5.17 6.06 13.29
C VAL A 64 4.09 7.07 13.68
N LYS A 65 3.00 6.61 14.31
CA LYS A 65 1.92 7.49 14.80
C LYS A 65 2.38 8.45 15.90
N GLU A 66 3.33 8.03 16.73
CA GLU A 66 3.91 8.87 17.78
C GLU A 66 4.79 9.98 17.20
N LEU A 67 5.22 9.84 15.95
CA LEU A 67 6.11 10.74 15.23
C LEU A 67 5.32 11.66 14.27
N ASN A 68 4.26 12.27 14.61
CA ASN A 68 3.58 13.34 13.83
C ASN A 68 3.43 13.08 12.30
N PHE A 69 3.41 11.80 11.86
CA PHE A 69 3.07 11.44 10.50
C PHE A 69 1.56 11.29 10.36
N SER A 70 0.98 11.95 9.37
CA SER A 70 -0.47 12.02 9.15
C SER A 70 -0.99 10.95 8.21
N ILE A 71 -0.14 10.45 7.30
CA ILE A 71 -0.49 9.49 6.27
C ILE A 71 0.56 8.39 6.19
N GLY A 72 0.13 7.13 6.30
CA GLY A 72 0.96 5.95 6.03
C GLY A 72 0.58 5.31 4.70
N LEU A 73 1.55 5.09 3.83
CA LEU A 73 1.38 4.44 2.53
C LEU A 73 1.92 3.02 2.57
N PHE A 74 1.13 2.06 2.10
CA PHE A 74 1.54 0.69 1.82
C PHE A 74 1.56 0.47 0.30
N PRO A 75 2.60 0.93 -0.40
CA PRO A 75 2.55 1.12 -1.86
C PRO A 75 2.54 -0.17 -2.65
N ILE A 76 3.12 -1.24 -2.12
CA ILE A 76 3.33 -2.50 -2.84
C ILE A 76 2.80 -3.74 -2.12
N SER A 77 2.29 -3.65 -0.91
CA SER A 77 1.85 -4.78 -0.09
C SER A 77 0.86 -5.69 -0.80
N SER A 78 -0.20 -5.11 -1.36
CA SER A 78 -1.22 -5.87 -2.10
C SER A 78 -0.67 -6.48 -3.39
N MET A 79 0.21 -5.76 -4.09
CA MET A 79 0.86 -6.25 -5.30
C MET A 79 1.79 -7.43 -5.00
N LEU A 80 2.58 -7.35 -3.93
CA LEU A 80 3.46 -8.45 -3.51
C LEU A 80 2.66 -9.68 -3.11
N ALA A 81 1.59 -9.50 -2.34
CA ALA A 81 0.69 -10.59 -1.95
C ALA A 81 0.02 -11.24 -3.17
N ALA A 82 -0.49 -10.45 -4.11
CA ALA A 82 -1.08 -10.95 -5.34
C ALA A 82 -0.07 -11.69 -6.21
N SER A 83 1.14 -11.15 -6.35
CA SER A 83 2.21 -11.76 -7.13
C SER A 83 2.62 -13.13 -6.55
N GLN A 84 2.74 -13.24 -5.23
CA GLN A 84 3.04 -14.50 -4.57
C GLN A 84 1.95 -15.54 -4.81
N GLY A 85 0.68 -15.18 -4.69
CA GLY A 85 -0.43 -16.06 -5.00
C GLY A 85 -0.43 -16.53 -6.46
N MET A 86 -0.16 -15.62 -7.40
CA MET A 86 -0.04 -15.99 -8.83
C MET A 86 1.13 -16.95 -9.08
N ILE A 87 2.29 -16.72 -8.48
CA ILE A 87 3.46 -17.61 -8.61
C ILE A 87 3.13 -19.02 -8.11
N GLU A 88 2.47 -19.14 -6.96
CA GLU A 88 2.09 -20.44 -6.38
C GLU A 88 1.10 -21.20 -7.28
N VAL A 89 0.07 -20.51 -7.78
CA VAL A 89 -0.95 -21.13 -8.65
C VAL A 89 -0.37 -21.54 -9.99
N LEU A 90 0.39 -20.67 -10.63
CA LEU A 90 1.00 -20.95 -11.94
C LEU A 90 2.09 -22.03 -11.83
N GLY A 91 2.85 -22.04 -10.71
CA GLY A 91 3.82 -23.10 -10.43
C GLY A 91 3.13 -24.47 -10.30
N ALA A 92 2.08 -24.57 -9.49
CA ALA A 92 1.33 -25.82 -9.37
C ALA A 92 0.74 -26.30 -10.71
N LEU A 93 0.24 -25.38 -11.52
CA LEU A 93 -0.28 -25.70 -12.85
C LEU A 93 0.83 -26.21 -13.79
N ALA A 94 2.00 -25.57 -13.78
CA ALA A 94 3.14 -25.97 -14.60
C ALA A 94 3.70 -27.36 -14.21
N ASP A 95 3.83 -27.60 -12.90
CA ASP A 95 4.47 -28.80 -12.37
C ASP A 95 3.53 -30.02 -12.33
N GLN A 96 2.24 -29.79 -12.05
CA GLN A 96 1.27 -30.86 -11.76
C GLN A 96 0.13 -30.94 -12.79
N GLY A 97 0.02 -29.98 -13.72
CA GLY A 97 -1.12 -29.85 -14.63
C GLY A 97 -2.44 -29.56 -13.91
N SER A 98 -2.40 -29.15 -12.64
CA SER A 98 -3.56 -28.96 -11.78
C SER A 98 -3.32 -27.90 -10.72
N THR A 99 -4.37 -27.23 -10.28
CA THR A 99 -4.35 -26.25 -9.18
C THR A 99 -4.92 -26.81 -7.87
N LEU A 100 -5.23 -28.12 -7.80
CA LEU A 100 -5.88 -28.72 -6.64
C LEU A 100 -5.06 -28.59 -5.35
N SER A 101 -3.73 -28.67 -5.45
CA SER A 101 -2.81 -28.58 -4.29
C SER A 101 -2.72 -27.20 -3.67
N VAL A 102 -3.23 -26.16 -4.34
CA VAL A 102 -3.19 -24.75 -3.88
C VAL A 102 -4.58 -24.11 -3.80
N ARG A 103 -5.63 -24.94 -3.92
CA ARG A 103 -7.00 -24.45 -3.97
C ARG A 103 -7.44 -23.71 -2.70
N ASP A 104 -6.98 -24.15 -1.56
CA ASP A 104 -7.23 -23.54 -0.25
C ASP A 104 -6.61 -22.13 -0.10
N LYS A 105 -5.60 -21.83 -0.91
CA LYS A 105 -4.95 -20.52 -0.97
C LYS A 105 -5.65 -19.55 -1.92
N MET A 106 -6.55 -20.04 -2.75
CA MET A 106 -7.33 -19.19 -3.65
C MET A 106 -8.50 -18.58 -2.90
N THR A 107 -8.83 -17.33 -3.27
CA THR A 107 -10.08 -16.76 -2.78
C THR A 107 -11.26 -17.58 -3.30
N ASP A 108 -12.25 -17.77 -2.45
CA ASP A 108 -13.48 -18.49 -2.78
C ASP A 108 -14.16 -17.91 -4.05
N PRO A 109 -14.83 -18.75 -4.86
CA PRO A 109 -15.09 -18.50 -6.30
C PRO A 109 -15.81 -17.19 -6.62
N PRO A 110 -16.11 -16.95 -7.89
CA PRO A 110 -16.46 -15.65 -8.48
C PRO A 110 -17.37 -14.75 -7.65
N THR A 111 -18.22 -15.32 -6.80
CA THR A 111 -19.18 -14.61 -5.95
C THR A 111 -18.55 -13.62 -4.98
N ARG A 112 -17.39 -13.92 -4.39
CA ARG A 112 -16.72 -12.99 -3.48
C ARG A 112 -16.12 -11.81 -4.23
N ILE A 113 -15.45 -12.10 -5.34
CA ILE A 113 -14.88 -11.04 -6.21
C ILE A 113 -16.01 -10.20 -6.79
N HIS A 114 -17.10 -10.81 -7.25
CA HIS A 114 -18.27 -10.11 -7.77
C HIS A 114 -18.91 -9.17 -6.73
N ARG A 115 -19.01 -9.61 -5.47
CA ARG A 115 -19.49 -8.74 -4.37
C ARG A 115 -18.54 -7.58 -4.12
N MET A 116 -17.23 -7.84 -4.05
CA MET A 116 -16.22 -6.78 -3.83
C MET A 116 -16.25 -5.74 -4.95
N MET A 117 -16.50 -6.16 -6.20
CA MET A 117 -16.61 -5.28 -7.37
C MET A 117 -18.00 -4.63 -7.51
N GLY A 118 -18.92 -4.86 -6.58
CA GLY A 118 -20.27 -4.31 -6.63
C GLY A 118 -21.18 -4.93 -7.69
N GLN A 119 -20.75 -6.04 -8.31
CA GLN A 119 -21.52 -6.66 -9.42
C GLN A 119 -22.89 -7.15 -8.97
N VAL A 120 -23.01 -7.67 -7.75
CA VAL A 120 -24.30 -8.18 -7.23
C VAL A 120 -25.34 -7.06 -7.17
N SER A 121 -24.97 -5.90 -6.64
CA SER A 121 -25.86 -4.73 -6.57
C SER A 121 -26.22 -4.18 -7.95
N LEU A 122 -25.31 -4.26 -8.92
CA LEU A 122 -25.59 -3.89 -10.30
C LEU A 122 -26.57 -4.87 -10.96
N VAL A 123 -26.37 -6.17 -10.78
CA VAL A 123 -27.30 -7.20 -11.31
C VAL A 123 -28.69 -7.01 -10.70
N GLU A 124 -28.80 -6.88 -9.38
CA GLU A 124 -30.09 -6.66 -8.71
C GLU A 124 -30.79 -5.40 -9.22
N LYS A 125 -30.03 -4.30 -9.40
CA LYS A 125 -30.55 -3.03 -9.90
C LYS A 125 -31.07 -3.13 -11.33
N TYR A 126 -30.45 -3.89 -12.20
CA TYR A 126 -30.77 -3.92 -13.63
C TYR A 126 -31.58 -5.15 -14.07
N THR A 127 -31.66 -6.23 -13.27
CA THR A 127 -32.48 -7.41 -13.56
C THR A 127 -33.94 -7.07 -13.94
N PRO A 128 -34.64 -6.12 -13.28
CA PRO A 128 -35.99 -5.78 -13.68
C PRO A 128 -36.14 -5.26 -15.11
N TYR A 129 -35.07 -4.74 -15.70
CA TYR A 129 -35.06 -4.20 -17.06
C TYR A 129 -34.77 -5.25 -18.13
N TYR A 130 -34.27 -6.43 -17.72
CA TYR A 130 -33.90 -7.53 -18.62
C TYR A 130 -34.81 -8.75 -18.51
N SER A 131 -35.77 -8.75 -17.59
CA SER A 131 -36.85 -9.74 -17.57
C SER A 131 -37.79 -9.45 -18.72
N VAL A 132 -37.41 -9.95 -19.89
CA VAL A 132 -38.32 -10.06 -21.04
C VAL A 132 -39.20 -11.29 -20.79
N PRO A 133 -40.54 -11.22 -20.99
CA PRO A 133 -41.44 -12.33 -20.82
C PRO A 133 -41.15 -13.46 -21.79
#